data_1e788eea016bb05ddf89c74e2e159c09
#
_entry.id   1e788eea016bb05ddf89c74e2e159c09
#
_cell.length_a   1.000
_cell.length_b   1.000
_cell.length_c   1.000
_cell.angle_alpha   90.00
_cell.angle_beta   90.00
_cell.angle_gamma   90.00
#
_symmetry.space_group_name_H-M   'P 1'
#
loop_
_entity.id
_entity.type
_entity.pdbx_description
1 polymer ?
#
loop_
_entity_poly.entity_id
_entity_poly.type
_entity_poly.pdbx_seq_one_letter_code
_entity_poly.pdbx_strand_id
1 'polypeptide(L)'
;GVAGAAIATVISQVLTFILNVAYIKKFKSIQLSKDSFKLKAEVCKKVSMLGVSSFITQMSIVCVMAAENNLLGKYGAQSDYGAETPITVLGIVMKINQILNSIIIGIAAGSQPIIGYNYGAKKYDRVRKTLKIVLGSSLVISTIAFILFQTIPDKLILIFGNGDAKYMEFACLAFRTYLLLCICNGVQIPSGIFFQAIGKSTKSAILSLSRQIVILIPAMIILSGIYGIMGVLSAGPVADGLAFVLAVILLVKETRNMKNDGVETEKAERKEIPETAVANNGIVITIAREYGSGGRYIGKLVAEKLGIKLYDKNIIEKMSEETGLSKEYIKDNEQKRTVFDSFNNGYYAGLNNSDELFIQESNLIKDLADKESCVIVGRCADFI
;
A
#
# COMPACT_ATOMS: atom_id res chain seq x y z
N GLY A 1 -17.54 31.94 -3.55
CA GLY A 1 -18.25 31.55 -2.33
C GLY A 1 -18.57 30.05 -2.30
N VAL A 2 -19.32 29.56 -1.32
CA VAL A 2 -19.66 28.14 -1.09
C VAL A 2 -20.25 27.46 -2.34
N ALA A 3 -21.15 28.14 -3.05
CA ALA A 3 -21.72 27.62 -4.29
C ALA A 3 -20.68 27.34 -5.37
N GLY A 4 -19.67 28.21 -5.52
CA GLY A 4 -18.58 28.00 -6.47
C GLY A 4 -17.73 26.76 -6.13
N ALA A 5 -17.45 26.53 -4.85
CA ALA A 5 -16.73 25.34 -4.39
C ALA A 5 -17.55 24.06 -4.66
N ALA A 6 -18.84 24.09 -4.40
CA ALA A 6 -19.74 22.96 -4.68
C ALA A 6 -19.80 22.64 -6.19
N ILE A 7 -19.93 23.65 -7.05
CA ILE A 7 -19.93 23.50 -8.52
C ILE A 7 -18.60 22.90 -8.99
N ALA A 8 -17.47 23.40 -8.52
CA ALA A 8 -16.15 22.86 -8.87
C ALA A 8 -16.01 21.38 -8.50
N THR A 9 -16.51 20.99 -7.33
CA THR A 9 -16.51 19.59 -6.88
C THR A 9 -17.35 18.72 -7.81
N VAL A 10 -18.57 19.16 -8.15
CA VAL A 10 -19.46 18.43 -9.07
C VAL A 10 -18.82 18.27 -10.46
N ILE A 11 -18.26 19.35 -11.02
CA ILE A 11 -17.59 19.30 -12.32
C ILE A 11 -16.43 18.29 -12.29
N SER A 12 -15.61 18.31 -11.24
CA SER A 12 -14.51 17.37 -11.06
C SER A 12 -14.99 15.90 -11.02
N GLN A 13 -16.07 15.62 -10.28
CA GLN A 13 -16.64 14.28 -10.21
C GLN A 13 -17.23 13.81 -11.53
N VAL A 14 -17.96 14.69 -12.25
CA VAL A 14 -18.51 14.37 -13.57
C VAL A 14 -17.40 14.11 -14.58
N LEU A 15 -16.34 14.94 -14.58
CA LEU A 15 -15.19 14.74 -15.46
C LEU A 15 -14.50 13.40 -15.18
N THR A 16 -14.27 13.09 -13.91
CA THR A 16 -13.68 11.81 -13.47
C THR A 16 -14.55 10.63 -13.92
N PHE A 17 -15.87 10.73 -13.77
CA PHE A 17 -16.81 9.71 -14.24
C PHE A 17 -16.72 9.49 -15.75
N ILE A 18 -16.73 10.57 -16.54
CA ILE A 18 -16.62 10.51 -18.00
C ILE A 18 -15.31 9.85 -18.44
N LEU A 19 -14.19 10.25 -17.82
CA LEU A 19 -12.87 9.68 -18.10
C LEU A 19 -12.81 8.19 -17.78
N ASN A 20 -13.35 7.77 -16.63
CA ASN A 20 -13.41 6.36 -16.25
C ASN A 20 -14.27 5.55 -17.22
N VAL A 21 -15.46 6.02 -17.60
CA VAL A 21 -16.33 5.34 -18.57
C VAL A 21 -15.66 5.25 -19.95
N ALA A 22 -14.98 6.33 -20.39
CA ALA A 22 -14.23 6.31 -21.65
C ALA A 22 -13.06 5.31 -21.59
N TYR A 23 -12.42 5.16 -20.43
CA TYR A 23 -11.34 4.21 -20.23
C TYR A 23 -11.82 2.75 -20.24
N ILE A 24 -13.02 2.47 -19.76
CA ILE A 24 -13.62 1.12 -19.80
C ILE A 24 -13.64 0.57 -21.22
N LYS A 25 -13.88 1.41 -22.24
CA LYS A 25 -13.84 1.00 -23.66
C LYS A 25 -12.44 0.61 -24.16
N LYS A 26 -11.38 1.02 -23.45
CA LYS A 26 -9.98 0.71 -23.77
C LYS A 26 -9.41 -0.41 -22.91
N PHE A 27 -10.24 -1.06 -22.09
CA PHE A 27 -9.81 -2.19 -21.25
C PHE A 27 -9.32 -3.33 -22.15
N LYS A 28 -8.02 -3.64 -22.07
CA LYS A 28 -7.39 -4.76 -22.78
C LYS A 28 -7.34 -6.05 -21.95
N SER A 29 -7.38 -5.90 -20.62
CA SER A 29 -7.22 -6.99 -19.66
C SER A 29 -8.48 -7.84 -19.49
N ILE A 30 -9.67 -7.25 -19.61
CA ILE A 30 -10.93 -7.95 -19.37
C ILE A 30 -11.84 -7.71 -20.57
N GLN A 31 -12.27 -8.78 -21.23
CA GLN A 31 -13.32 -8.69 -22.23
C GLN A 31 -14.68 -8.64 -21.53
N LEU A 32 -15.31 -7.47 -21.57
CA LEU A 32 -16.66 -7.30 -21.05
C LEU A 32 -17.65 -8.07 -21.92
N SER A 33 -18.14 -9.20 -21.44
CA SER A 33 -19.23 -9.96 -22.01
C SER A 33 -20.55 -9.63 -21.33
N LYS A 34 -21.68 -10.00 -21.93
CA LYS A 34 -23.01 -9.87 -21.29
C LYS A 34 -23.09 -10.60 -19.94
N ASP A 35 -22.32 -11.69 -19.80
CA ASP A 35 -22.23 -12.45 -18.55
C ASP A 35 -21.45 -11.74 -17.45
N SER A 36 -20.57 -10.80 -17.79
CA SER A 36 -19.82 -9.97 -16.82
C SER A 36 -20.75 -9.06 -16.00
N PHE A 37 -21.94 -8.76 -16.49
CA PHE A 37 -22.95 -7.95 -15.79
C PHE A 37 -23.89 -8.78 -14.92
N LYS A 38 -23.78 -10.10 -14.91
CA LYS A 38 -24.57 -10.95 -14.03
C LYS A 38 -23.95 -10.96 -12.63
N LEU A 39 -24.71 -10.48 -11.65
CA LEU A 39 -24.30 -10.50 -10.25
C LEU A 39 -24.24 -11.95 -9.75
N LYS A 40 -23.06 -12.42 -9.39
CA LYS A 40 -22.86 -13.70 -8.73
C LYS A 40 -22.76 -13.49 -7.23
N ALA A 41 -23.66 -14.08 -6.46
CA ALA A 41 -23.75 -13.89 -5.01
C ALA A 41 -22.43 -14.21 -4.28
N GLU A 42 -21.70 -15.20 -4.74
CA GLU A 42 -20.40 -15.61 -4.17
C GLU A 42 -19.32 -14.52 -4.34
N VAL A 43 -19.26 -13.92 -5.54
CA VAL A 43 -18.35 -12.82 -5.85
C VAL A 43 -18.72 -11.58 -5.05
N CYS A 44 -20.02 -11.23 -5.02
CA CYS A 44 -20.54 -10.12 -4.23
C CYS A 44 -20.21 -10.29 -2.74
N LYS A 45 -20.35 -11.49 -2.18
CA LYS A 45 -19.99 -11.80 -0.79
C LYS A 45 -18.50 -11.56 -0.53
N LYS A 46 -17.61 -12.04 -1.40
CA LYS A 46 -16.15 -11.84 -1.27
C LYS A 46 -15.79 -10.36 -1.35
N VAL A 47 -16.33 -9.63 -2.32
CA VAL A 47 -16.10 -8.18 -2.47
C VAL A 47 -16.62 -7.41 -1.25
N SER A 48 -17.82 -7.73 -0.77
CA SER A 48 -18.38 -7.09 0.43
C SER A 48 -17.54 -7.35 1.68
N MET A 49 -17.06 -8.56 1.88
CA MET A 49 -16.19 -8.89 3.03
C MET A 49 -14.89 -8.08 3.01
N LEU A 50 -14.27 -7.89 1.84
CA LEU A 50 -13.10 -7.03 1.69
C LEU A 50 -13.46 -5.55 1.91
N GLY A 51 -14.60 -5.11 1.38
CA GLY A 51 -15.10 -3.74 1.51
C GLY A 51 -15.45 -3.35 2.94
N VAL A 52 -15.95 -4.27 3.77
CA VAL A 52 -16.31 -4.00 5.17
C VAL A 52 -15.14 -3.46 5.98
N SER A 53 -13.94 -3.99 5.80
CA SER A 53 -12.75 -3.50 6.51
C SER A 53 -12.44 -2.04 6.17
N SER A 54 -12.49 -1.70 4.87
CA SER A 54 -12.28 -0.32 4.40
C SER A 54 -13.41 0.61 4.86
N PHE A 55 -14.66 0.13 4.84
CA PHE A 55 -15.81 0.87 5.33
C PHE A 55 -15.67 1.23 6.81
N ILE A 56 -15.32 0.26 7.66
CA ILE A 56 -15.11 0.50 9.10
C ILE A 56 -14.01 1.55 9.32
N THR A 57 -12.91 1.49 8.57
CA THR A 57 -11.83 2.48 8.67
C THR A 57 -12.32 3.89 8.28
N GLN A 58 -13.06 4.02 7.20
CA GLN A 58 -13.59 5.30 6.76
C GLN A 58 -14.67 5.86 7.71
N MET A 59 -15.57 5.00 8.21
CA MET A 59 -16.52 5.40 9.23
C MET A 59 -15.84 5.88 10.51
N SER A 60 -14.74 5.26 10.89
CA SER A 60 -13.94 5.70 12.05
C SER A 60 -13.42 7.12 11.89
N ILE A 61 -12.92 7.47 10.69
CA ILE A 61 -12.46 8.83 10.38
C ILE A 61 -13.62 9.84 10.51
N VAL A 62 -14.78 9.51 9.95
CA VAL A 62 -15.98 10.38 10.03
C VAL A 62 -16.42 10.57 11.48
N CYS A 63 -16.44 9.50 12.29
CA CYS A 63 -16.77 9.58 13.71
C CYS A 63 -15.79 10.48 14.49
N VAL A 64 -14.49 10.36 14.21
CA VAL A 64 -13.46 11.22 14.82
C VAL A 64 -13.69 12.68 14.43
N MET A 65 -13.89 12.98 13.14
CA MET A 65 -14.14 14.35 12.68
C MET A 65 -15.41 14.95 13.32
N ALA A 66 -16.46 14.15 13.44
CA ALA A 66 -17.71 14.60 14.07
C ALA A 66 -17.52 14.89 15.57
N ALA A 67 -16.82 14.02 16.29
CA ALA A 67 -16.49 14.21 17.70
C ALA A 67 -15.60 15.44 17.91
N GLU A 68 -14.57 15.59 17.07
CA GLU A 68 -13.61 16.68 17.10
C GLU A 68 -14.31 18.04 16.86
N ASN A 69 -15.10 18.16 15.80
CA ASN A 69 -15.84 19.39 15.52
C ASN A 69 -16.85 19.75 16.63
N ASN A 70 -17.52 18.76 17.21
CA ASN A 70 -18.46 18.98 18.30
C ASN A 70 -17.74 19.48 19.58
N LEU A 71 -16.62 18.83 19.96
CA LEU A 71 -15.85 19.23 21.14
C LEU A 71 -15.17 20.59 20.95
N LEU A 72 -14.63 20.88 19.75
CA LEU A 72 -14.05 22.18 19.43
C LEU A 72 -15.11 23.28 19.47
N GLY A 73 -16.31 23.05 18.92
CA GLY A 73 -17.38 24.02 19.00
C GLY A 73 -17.82 24.31 20.44
N LYS A 74 -18.00 23.22 21.24
CA LYS A 74 -18.42 23.34 22.64
C LYS A 74 -17.39 24.05 23.52
N TYR A 75 -16.16 23.59 23.52
CA TYR A 75 -15.11 24.14 24.37
C TYR A 75 -14.49 25.41 23.78
N GLY A 76 -14.54 25.59 22.46
CA GLY A 76 -14.18 26.85 21.82
C GLY A 76 -15.08 27.99 22.23
N ALA A 77 -16.41 27.77 22.27
CA ALA A 77 -17.37 28.75 22.74
C ALA A 77 -17.16 29.18 24.22
N GLN A 78 -16.53 28.32 25.03
CA GLN A 78 -16.19 28.58 26.42
C GLN A 78 -14.80 29.22 26.59
N SER A 79 -14.05 29.37 25.52
CA SER A 79 -12.71 29.96 25.49
C SER A 79 -12.73 31.35 24.89
N ASP A 80 -11.64 32.10 25.06
CA ASP A 80 -11.47 33.44 24.49
C ASP A 80 -11.38 33.47 22.95
N TYR A 81 -11.32 32.28 22.32
CA TYR A 81 -11.18 32.13 20.88
C TYR A 81 -12.50 31.97 20.13
N GLY A 82 -13.63 31.77 20.86
CA GLY A 82 -14.95 31.51 20.25
C GLY A 82 -15.08 30.12 19.61
N ALA A 83 -16.28 29.83 19.09
CA ALA A 83 -16.59 28.49 18.54
C ALA A 83 -15.99 28.24 17.14
N GLU A 84 -15.90 29.26 16.30
CA GLU A 84 -15.56 29.12 14.88
C GLU A 84 -14.05 29.03 14.63
N THR A 85 -13.25 29.83 15.38
CA THR A 85 -11.80 29.90 15.22
C THR A 85 -11.13 28.54 15.43
N PRO A 86 -11.40 27.79 16.51
CA PRO A 86 -10.79 26.47 16.72
C PRO A 86 -11.11 25.45 15.66
N ILE A 87 -12.35 25.42 15.15
CA ILE A 87 -12.78 24.49 14.08
C ILE A 87 -12.03 24.81 12.79
N THR A 88 -11.97 26.07 12.41
CA THR A 88 -11.29 26.51 11.18
C THR A 88 -9.79 26.23 11.24
N VAL A 89 -9.15 26.61 12.34
CA VAL A 89 -7.72 26.40 12.56
C VAL A 89 -7.36 24.93 12.54
N LEU A 90 -8.09 24.09 13.28
CA LEU A 90 -7.76 22.66 13.32
C LEU A 90 -8.00 22.01 11.97
N GLY A 91 -9.00 22.46 11.21
CA GLY A 91 -9.21 22.05 9.81
C GLY A 91 -7.98 22.29 8.94
N ILE A 92 -7.28 23.44 9.11
CA ILE A 92 -6.03 23.76 8.39
C ILE A 92 -4.89 22.86 8.86
N VAL A 93 -4.72 22.72 10.19
CA VAL A 93 -3.70 21.84 10.78
C VAL A 93 -3.83 20.41 10.25
N MET A 94 -5.05 19.88 10.20
CA MET A 94 -5.35 18.55 9.66
C MET A 94 -5.02 18.43 8.17
N LYS A 95 -5.27 19.45 7.36
CA LYS A 95 -4.92 19.46 5.93
C LYS A 95 -3.41 19.40 5.72
N ILE A 96 -2.65 20.15 6.50
CA ILE A 96 -1.17 20.14 6.43
C ILE A 96 -0.64 18.78 6.90
N ASN A 97 -1.18 18.23 7.98
CA ASN A 97 -0.82 16.89 8.44
C ASN A 97 -1.15 15.81 7.40
N GLN A 98 -2.25 15.97 6.67
CA GLN A 98 -2.63 15.05 5.59
C GLN A 98 -1.61 15.06 4.45
N ILE A 99 -1.01 16.21 4.12
CA ILE A 99 0.06 16.29 3.11
C ILE A 99 1.27 15.47 3.58
N LEU A 100 1.71 15.64 4.82
CA LEU A 100 2.80 14.84 5.40
C LEU A 100 2.48 13.34 5.35
N ASN A 101 1.30 12.96 5.81
CA ASN A 101 0.88 11.56 5.83
C ASN A 101 0.82 10.95 4.42
N SER A 102 0.40 11.73 3.40
CA SER A 102 0.37 11.27 2.02
C SER A 102 1.76 10.94 1.47
N ILE A 103 2.78 11.70 1.83
CA ILE A 103 4.18 11.42 1.45
C ILE A 103 4.64 10.11 2.10
N ILE A 104 4.38 9.93 3.38
CA ILE A 104 4.74 8.71 4.14
C ILE A 104 4.02 7.48 3.55
N ILE A 105 2.72 7.62 3.28
CA ILE A 105 1.92 6.55 2.65
C ILE A 105 2.49 6.20 1.27
N GLY A 106 2.86 7.18 0.46
CA GLY A 106 3.46 6.96 -0.86
C GLY A 106 4.73 6.10 -0.80
N ILE A 107 5.65 6.41 0.13
CA ILE A 107 6.88 5.64 0.35
C ILE A 107 6.55 4.21 0.81
N ALA A 108 5.66 4.06 1.78
CA ALA A 108 5.30 2.78 2.34
C ALA A 108 4.55 1.90 1.32
N ALA A 109 3.60 2.48 0.57
CA ALA A 109 2.86 1.77 -0.48
C ALA A 109 3.76 1.35 -1.64
N GLY A 110 4.72 2.20 -2.05
CA GLY A 110 5.71 1.84 -3.07
C GLY A 110 6.60 0.66 -2.67
N SER A 111 6.79 0.41 -1.36
CA SER A 111 7.55 -0.73 -0.87
C SER A 111 6.73 -2.03 -0.71
N GLN A 112 5.41 -1.94 -0.77
CA GLN A 112 4.47 -3.04 -0.53
C GLN A 112 4.73 -4.26 -1.41
N PRO A 113 4.89 -4.12 -2.75
CA PRO A 113 5.18 -5.26 -3.62
C PRO A 113 6.50 -5.95 -3.27
N ILE A 114 7.54 -5.15 -2.95
CA ILE A 114 8.86 -5.67 -2.59
C ILE A 114 8.78 -6.49 -1.29
N ILE A 115 8.07 -5.97 -0.29
CA ILE A 115 7.89 -6.64 1.00
C ILE A 115 7.07 -7.91 0.82
N GLY A 116 5.92 -7.84 0.12
CA GLY A 116 5.02 -8.97 -0.09
C GLY A 116 5.70 -10.11 -0.84
N TYR A 117 6.37 -9.82 -1.94
CA TYR A 117 7.11 -10.81 -2.71
C TYR A 117 8.21 -11.50 -1.90
N ASN A 118 9.10 -10.73 -1.24
CA ASN A 118 10.18 -11.31 -0.45
C ASN A 118 9.68 -12.05 0.79
N TYR A 119 8.53 -11.63 1.36
CA TYR A 119 7.89 -12.34 2.47
C TYR A 119 7.32 -13.68 2.02
N GLY A 120 6.61 -13.73 0.89
CA GLY A 120 6.12 -14.97 0.28
C GLY A 120 7.25 -15.94 -0.08
N ALA A 121 8.37 -15.42 -0.59
CA ALA A 121 9.58 -16.18 -0.90
C ALA A 121 10.44 -16.54 0.34
N LYS A 122 9.96 -16.24 1.57
CA LYS A 122 10.67 -16.47 2.85
C LYS A 122 12.06 -15.79 2.95
N LYS A 123 12.35 -14.81 2.09
CA LYS A 123 13.59 -14.03 2.09
C LYS A 123 13.53 -12.90 3.14
N TYR A 124 13.45 -13.27 4.41
CA TYR A 124 13.15 -12.35 5.51
C TYR A 124 14.23 -11.28 5.73
N ASP A 125 15.49 -11.53 5.35
CA ASP A 125 16.53 -10.51 5.43
C ASP A 125 16.28 -9.34 4.49
N ARG A 126 15.78 -9.62 3.27
CA ARG A 126 15.39 -8.58 2.32
C ARG A 126 14.17 -7.81 2.83
N VAL A 127 13.19 -8.51 3.42
CA VAL A 127 12.03 -7.87 4.06
C VAL A 127 12.48 -6.91 5.16
N ARG A 128 13.35 -7.35 6.07
CA ARG A 128 13.88 -6.51 7.17
C ARG A 128 14.66 -5.31 6.65
N LYS A 129 15.49 -5.51 5.62
CA LYS A 129 16.27 -4.42 5.00
C LYS A 129 15.34 -3.38 4.36
N THR A 130 14.35 -3.81 3.58
CA THR A 130 13.36 -2.92 2.98
C THR A 130 12.56 -2.17 4.05
N LEU A 131 12.08 -2.88 5.09
CA LEU A 131 11.36 -2.27 6.20
C LEU A 131 12.20 -1.21 6.92
N LYS A 132 13.49 -1.48 7.20
CA LYS A 132 14.40 -0.50 7.82
C LYS A 132 14.56 0.76 6.96
N ILE A 133 14.67 0.61 5.63
CA ILE A 133 14.80 1.75 4.71
C ILE A 133 13.50 2.57 4.73
N VAL A 134 12.34 1.92 4.66
CA VAL A 134 11.03 2.59 4.67
C VAL A 134 10.81 3.34 5.99
N LEU A 135 11.06 2.69 7.13
CA LEU A 135 10.95 3.32 8.44
C LEU A 135 11.93 4.49 8.59
N GLY A 136 13.18 4.31 8.16
CA GLY A 136 14.20 5.36 8.23
C GLY A 136 13.84 6.57 7.37
N SER A 137 13.44 6.38 6.12
CA SER A 137 13.03 7.48 5.23
C SER A 137 11.77 8.20 5.72
N SER A 138 10.78 7.45 6.19
CA SER A 138 9.55 8.03 6.77
C SER A 138 9.84 8.82 8.04
N LEU A 139 10.74 8.32 8.88
CA LEU A 139 11.15 9.01 10.12
C LEU A 139 11.89 10.32 9.81
N VAL A 140 12.79 10.30 8.82
CA VAL A 140 13.49 11.54 8.38
C VAL A 140 12.49 12.59 7.91
N ILE A 141 11.53 12.21 7.07
CA ILE A 141 10.50 13.13 6.55
C ILE A 141 9.63 13.67 7.69
N SER A 142 9.18 12.78 8.59
CA SER A 142 8.38 13.21 9.75
C SER A 142 9.14 14.13 10.68
N THR A 143 10.46 13.91 10.85
CA THR A 143 11.32 14.79 11.66
C THR A 143 11.48 16.16 11.02
N ILE A 144 11.69 16.23 9.71
CA ILE A 144 11.74 17.50 8.97
C ILE A 144 10.42 18.26 9.13
N ALA A 145 9.28 17.57 8.92
CA ALA A 145 7.97 18.17 9.10
C ALA A 145 7.74 18.65 10.54
N PHE A 146 8.13 17.87 11.54
CA PHE A 146 8.07 18.27 12.95
C PHE A 146 8.83 19.57 13.20
N ILE A 147 10.07 19.68 12.72
CA ILE A 147 10.87 20.89 12.86
C ILE A 147 10.17 22.09 12.23
N LEU A 148 9.60 21.93 11.02
CA LEU A 148 8.85 22.97 10.33
C LEU A 148 7.61 23.41 11.13
N PHE A 149 6.84 22.44 11.65
CA PHE A 149 5.62 22.72 12.42
C PHE A 149 5.89 23.40 13.76
N GLN A 150 7.04 23.14 14.38
CA GLN A 150 7.42 23.76 15.65
C GLN A 150 8.09 25.13 15.47
N THR A 151 8.85 25.35 14.38
CA THR A 151 9.65 26.55 14.18
C THR A 151 8.92 27.67 13.42
N ILE A 152 8.14 27.33 12.39
CA ILE A 152 7.52 28.30 11.49
C ILE A 152 6.01 28.06 11.28
N PRO A 153 5.20 27.76 12.30
CA PRO A 153 3.77 27.53 12.16
C PRO A 153 3.03 28.73 11.57
N ASP A 154 3.42 29.94 11.95
CA ASP A 154 2.91 31.21 11.47
C ASP A 154 2.94 31.29 9.91
N LYS A 155 4.07 30.97 9.30
CA LYS A 155 4.21 31.00 7.84
C LYS A 155 3.37 29.92 7.15
N LEU A 156 3.24 28.76 7.76
CA LEU A 156 2.42 27.69 7.23
C LEU A 156 0.93 28.05 7.23
N ILE A 157 0.47 28.74 8.27
CA ILE A 157 -0.91 29.19 8.37
C ILE A 157 -1.22 30.26 7.32
N LEU A 158 -0.30 31.22 7.13
CA LEU A 158 -0.45 32.31 6.16
C LEU A 158 -0.66 31.82 4.72
N ILE A 159 -0.23 30.61 4.38
CA ILE A 159 -0.50 30.00 3.06
C ILE A 159 -2.02 29.77 2.86
N PHE A 160 -2.77 29.51 3.93
CA PHE A 160 -4.19 29.21 3.88
C PHE A 160 -5.09 30.40 4.15
N GLY A 161 -4.54 31.45 4.74
CA GLY A 161 -5.28 32.68 5.02
C GLY A 161 -4.65 33.50 6.14
N ASN A 162 -5.04 34.75 6.22
CA ASN A 162 -4.67 35.67 7.31
C ASN A 162 -5.90 35.89 8.20
N GLY A 163 -5.67 35.99 9.49
CA GLY A 163 -6.73 36.22 10.47
C GLY A 163 -6.30 37.22 11.55
N ASP A 164 -7.20 37.48 12.48
CA ASP A 164 -6.94 38.34 13.62
C ASP A 164 -5.80 37.83 14.52
N ALA A 165 -5.26 38.66 15.38
CA ALA A 165 -4.18 38.30 16.31
C ALA A 165 -4.52 37.04 17.13
N LYS A 166 -5.77 36.92 17.63
CA LYS A 166 -6.23 35.74 18.37
C LYS A 166 -6.29 34.47 17.51
N TYR A 167 -6.67 34.61 16.24
CA TYR A 167 -6.64 33.50 15.27
C TYR A 167 -5.21 32.98 15.09
N MET A 168 -4.26 33.86 14.85
CA MET A 168 -2.85 33.48 14.65
C MET A 168 -2.23 32.88 15.91
N GLU A 169 -2.55 33.42 17.08
CA GLU A 169 -2.10 32.88 18.37
C GLU A 169 -2.59 31.44 18.57
N PHE A 170 -3.90 31.23 18.42
CA PHE A 170 -4.50 29.89 18.55
C PHE A 170 -3.95 28.92 17.48
N ALA A 171 -3.77 29.40 16.28
CA ALA A 171 -3.24 28.59 15.19
C ALA A 171 -1.82 28.11 15.44
N CYS A 172 -0.92 28.98 15.90
CA CYS A 172 0.43 28.59 16.33
C CYS A 172 0.41 27.60 17.50
N LEU A 173 -0.48 27.82 18.45
CA LEU A 173 -0.68 26.92 19.58
C LEU A 173 -1.18 25.54 19.13
N ALA A 174 -2.17 25.51 18.25
CA ALA A 174 -2.73 24.28 17.70
C ALA A 174 -1.69 23.47 16.92
N PHE A 175 -0.89 24.10 16.05
CA PHE A 175 0.21 23.45 15.37
C PHE A 175 1.21 22.80 16.31
N ARG A 176 1.68 23.56 17.27
CA ARG A 176 2.71 23.10 18.23
C ARG A 176 2.19 21.99 19.13
N THR A 177 0.92 22.07 19.55
CA THR A 177 0.34 21.10 20.48
C THR A 177 -0.15 19.87 19.74
N TYR A 178 -1.00 20.03 18.71
CA TYR A 178 -1.64 18.89 18.04
C TYR A 178 -0.65 18.02 17.24
N LEU A 179 0.37 18.66 16.62
CA LEU A 179 1.40 17.96 15.84
C LEU A 179 2.69 17.69 16.64
N LEU A 180 2.64 17.76 17.97
CA LEU A 180 3.81 17.55 18.83
C LEU A 180 4.47 16.18 18.62
N LEU A 181 3.69 15.14 18.40
CA LEU A 181 4.18 13.77 18.17
C LEU A 181 3.99 13.28 16.72
N CYS A 182 3.93 14.21 15.74
CA CYS A 182 3.81 13.83 14.33
C CYS A 182 4.96 12.95 13.81
N ILE A 183 6.12 12.97 14.48
CA ILE A 183 7.26 12.06 14.23
C ILE A 183 6.83 10.60 14.35
N CYS A 184 5.92 10.28 15.27
CA CYS A 184 5.41 8.93 15.51
C CYS A 184 4.67 8.36 14.28
N ASN A 185 4.07 9.23 13.45
CA ASN A 185 3.41 8.83 12.21
C ASN A 185 4.40 8.21 11.21
N GLY A 186 5.67 8.62 11.23
CA GLY A 186 6.75 8.04 10.43
C GLY A 186 7.03 6.56 10.72
N VAL A 187 6.57 6.03 11.85
CA VAL A 187 6.67 4.61 12.18
C VAL A 187 5.31 3.93 12.10
N GLN A 188 4.27 4.56 12.61
CA GLN A 188 2.94 3.99 12.73
C GLN A 188 2.31 3.68 11.36
N ILE A 189 2.34 4.64 10.43
CA ILE A 189 1.72 4.50 9.11
C ILE A 189 2.43 3.39 8.29
N PRO A 190 3.77 3.41 8.16
CA PRO A 190 4.47 2.33 7.45
C PRO A 190 4.29 0.97 8.09
N SER A 191 4.13 0.90 9.43
CA SER A 191 3.85 -0.36 10.13
C SER A 191 2.51 -0.95 9.72
N GLY A 192 1.47 -0.12 9.61
CA GLY A 192 0.15 -0.56 9.13
C GLY A 192 0.21 -1.12 7.71
N ILE A 193 0.89 -0.41 6.80
CA ILE A 193 1.08 -0.82 5.40
C ILE A 193 1.94 -2.08 5.30
N PHE A 194 2.97 -2.20 6.13
CA PHE A 194 3.79 -3.41 6.23
C PHE A 194 2.96 -4.65 6.60
N PHE A 195 2.06 -4.55 7.60
CA PHE A 195 1.18 -5.67 7.95
C PHE A 195 0.21 -6.04 6.83
N GLN A 196 -0.25 -5.07 6.04
CA GLN A 196 -1.04 -5.35 4.83
C GLN A 196 -0.20 -6.11 3.78
N ALA A 197 1.03 -5.66 3.54
CA ALA A 197 1.95 -6.27 2.56
C ALA A 197 2.26 -7.74 2.85
N ILE A 198 2.35 -8.12 4.13
CA ILE A 198 2.59 -9.52 4.55
C ILE A 198 1.31 -10.33 4.76
N GLY A 199 0.15 -9.82 4.32
CA GLY A 199 -1.14 -10.51 4.40
C GLY A 199 -1.78 -10.55 5.81
N LYS A 200 -1.24 -9.79 6.78
CA LYS A 200 -1.76 -9.72 8.16
C LYS A 200 -2.66 -8.50 8.35
N SER A 201 -3.68 -8.36 7.51
CA SER A 201 -4.61 -7.22 7.47
C SER A 201 -5.30 -6.95 8.81
N THR A 202 -5.58 -7.98 9.61
CA THR A 202 -6.15 -7.82 10.96
C THR A 202 -5.25 -6.98 11.87
N LYS A 203 -3.92 -7.17 11.82
CA LYS A 203 -2.98 -6.36 12.63
C LYS A 203 -2.94 -4.91 12.16
N SER A 204 -3.02 -4.68 10.85
CA SER A 204 -3.13 -3.34 10.29
C SER A 204 -4.42 -2.65 10.73
N ALA A 205 -5.55 -3.34 10.67
CA ALA A 205 -6.84 -2.82 11.13
C ALA A 205 -6.82 -2.48 12.63
N ILE A 206 -6.25 -3.36 13.46
CA ILE A 206 -6.09 -3.11 14.91
C ILE A 206 -5.28 -1.81 15.13
N LEU A 207 -4.15 -1.61 14.42
CA LEU A 207 -3.36 -0.39 14.55
C LEU A 207 -4.16 0.87 14.21
N SER A 208 -4.88 0.85 13.07
CA SER A 208 -5.66 2.01 12.62
C SER A 208 -6.85 2.30 13.53
N LEU A 209 -7.62 1.28 13.88
CA LEU A 209 -8.82 1.43 14.71
C LEU A 209 -8.48 1.77 16.16
N SER A 210 -7.42 1.18 16.71
CA SER A 210 -6.96 1.50 18.07
C SER A 210 -6.61 2.96 18.20
N ARG A 211 -5.87 3.53 17.24
CA ARG A 211 -5.53 4.95 17.26
C ARG A 211 -6.76 5.84 17.20
N GLN A 212 -7.67 5.57 16.27
CA GLN A 212 -8.79 6.47 15.98
C GLN A 212 -9.93 6.33 16.98
N ILE A 213 -10.43 5.11 17.21
CA ILE A 213 -11.63 4.87 18.02
C ILE A 213 -11.26 4.66 19.48
N VAL A 214 -10.28 3.79 19.75
CA VAL A 214 -10.01 3.32 21.12
C VAL A 214 -9.20 4.36 21.93
N ILE A 215 -8.33 5.11 21.26
CA ILE A 215 -7.45 6.04 21.95
C ILE A 215 -7.89 7.49 21.73
N LEU A 216 -8.02 7.95 20.48
CA LEU A 216 -8.23 9.37 20.18
C LEU A 216 -9.60 9.87 20.67
N ILE A 217 -10.69 9.17 20.41
CA ILE A 217 -12.04 9.62 20.84
C ILE A 217 -12.14 9.67 22.38
N PRO A 218 -11.78 8.63 23.15
CA PRO A 218 -11.80 8.72 24.60
C PRO A 218 -10.84 9.78 25.17
N ALA A 219 -9.63 9.90 24.59
CA ALA A 219 -8.69 10.92 24.98
C ALA A 219 -9.25 12.33 24.77
N MET A 220 -9.88 12.60 23.62
CA MET A 220 -10.53 13.89 23.37
C MET A 220 -11.63 14.18 24.40
N ILE A 221 -12.49 13.21 24.71
CA ILE A 221 -13.60 13.40 25.66
C ILE A 221 -13.06 13.64 27.09
N ILE A 222 -12.12 12.85 27.54
CA ILE A 222 -11.57 12.93 28.91
C ILE A 222 -10.76 14.20 29.07
N LEU A 223 -9.80 14.46 28.18
CA LEU A 223 -8.90 15.60 28.28
C LEU A 223 -9.66 16.92 28.08
N SER A 224 -10.65 16.97 27.19
CA SER A 224 -11.45 18.19 27.03
C SER A 224 -12.30 18.51 28.25
N GLY A 225 -12.75 17.50 28.99
CA GLY A 225 -13.44 17.68 30.27
C GLY A 225 -12.55 18.28 31.37
N ILE A 226 -11.23 18.05 31.32
CA ILE A 226 -10.28 18.52 32.32
C ILE A 226 -9.63 19.86 31.92
N TYR A 227 -9.18 19.96 30.67
CA TYR A 227 -8.37 21.08 30.17
C TYR A 227 -9.09 21.92 29.11
N GLY A 228 -10.41 21.72 28.89
CA GLY A 228 -11.17 22.46 27.90
C GLY A 228 -10.61 22.28 26.49
N ILE A 229 -10.48 23.37 25.74
CA ILE A 229 -9.99 23.35 24.36
C ILE A 229 -8.56 22.80 24.21
N MET A 230 -7.70 23.06 25.20
CA MET A 230 -6.34 22.51 25.22
C MET A 230 -6.35 21.00 25.36
N GLY A 231 -7.35 20.43 26.02
CA GLY A 231 -7.54 19.00 26.12
C GLY A 231 -7.88 18.36 24.78
N VAL A 232 -8.66 19.02 23.92
CA VAL A 232 -8.94 18.54 22.57
C VAL A 232 -7.65 18.52 21.74
N LEU A 233 -6.83 19.58 21.79
CA LEU A 233 -5.57 19.66 21.06
C LEU A 233 -4.56 18.61 21.56
N SER A 234 -4.50 18.36 22.86
CA SER A 234 -3.55 17.41 23.48
C SER A 234 -3.91 15.95 23.22
N ALA A 235 -5.16 15.66 22.83
CA ALA A 235 -5.60 14.31 22.52
C ALA A 235 -4.88 13.70 21.28
N GLY A 236 -4.52 14.54 20.30
CA GLY A 236 -3.75 14.12 19.13
C GLY A 236 -2.41 13.47 19.50
N PRO A 237 -1.51 14.18 20.19
CA PRO A 237 -0.24 13.62 20.65
C PRO A 237 -0.38 12.39 21.53
N VAL A 238 -1.35 12.35 22.44
CA VAL A 238 -1.60 11.17 23.28
C VAL A 238 -1.94 9.96 22.43
N ALA A 239 -2.82 10.14 21.43
CA ALA A 239 -3.19 9.06 20.52
C ALA A 239 -2.02 8.60 19.66
N ASP A 240 -1.23 9.54 19.13
CA ASP A 240 -0.05 9.22 18.32
C ASP A 240 1.03 8.49 19.13
N GLY A 241 1.27 8.90 20.36
CA GLY A 241 2.24 8.25 21.26
C GLY A 241 1.84 6.82 21.62
N LEU A 242 0.60 6.60 22.05
CA LEU A 242 0.13 5.28 22.41
C LEU A 242 0.05 4.34 21.19
N ALA A 243 -0.40 4.85 20.05
CA ALA A 243 -0.44 4.08 18.81
C ALA A 243 0.97 3.75 18.30
N PHE A 244 1.94 4.64 18.47
CA PHE A 244 3.35 4.36 18.18
C PHE A 244 3.88 3.21 19.02
N VAL A 245 3.64 3.22 20.33
CA VAL A 245 4.07 2.12 21.23
C VAL A 245 3.47 0.79 20.75
N LEU A 246 2.17 0.77 20.43
CA LEU A 246 1.51 -0.42 19.92
C LEU A 246 2.11 -0.88 18.58
N ALA A 247 2.40 0.05 17.67
CA ALA A 247 3.03 -0.25 16.39
C ALA A 247 4.42 -0.88 16.57
N VAL A 248 5.24 -0.32 17.44
CA VAL A 248 6.59 -0.84 17.75
C VAL A 248 6.51 -2.24 18.35
N ILE A 249 5.62 -2.47 19.32
CA ILE A 249 5.43 -3.80 19.93
C ILE A 249 5.06 -4.84 18.88
N LEU A 250 4.08 -4.53 18.02
CA LEU A 250 3.64 -5.45 16.97
C LEU A 250 4.74 -5.71 15.93
N LEU A 251 5.47 -4.64 15.51
CA LEU A 251 6.59 -4.76 14.57
C LEU A 251 7.73 -5.62 15.14
N VAL A 252 8.15 -5.35 16.37
CA VAL A 252 9.23 -6.11 17.02
C VAL A 252 8.83 -7.58 17.17
N LYS A 253 7.60 -7.86 17.61
CA LYS A 253 7.09 -9.21 17.70
C LYS A 253 7.07 -9.92 16.35
N GLU A 254 6.64 -9.23 15.29
CA GLU A 254 6.58 -9.80 13.95
C GLU A 254 7.98 -10.05 13.36
N THR A 255 8.88 -9.07 13.46
CA THR A 255 10.24 -9.19 12.90
C THR A 255 11.08 -10.23 13.66
N ARG A 256 10.84 -10.45 14.96
CA ARG A 256 11.47 -11.52 15.73
C ARG A 256 10.98 -12.90 15.32
N ASN A 257 9.70 -13.02 14.93
CA ASN A 257 9.13 -14.28 14.49
C ASN A 257 9.54 -14.66 13.05
N MET A 258 10.10 -13.73 12.28
CA MET A 258 10.67 -14.00 10.98
C MET A 258 12.04 -14.66 11.18
N LYS A 259 12.04 -15.97 11.46
CA LYS A 259 13.30 -16.76 11.47
C LYS A 259 13.75 -16.99 10.06
N ASN A 260 15.05 -16.90 9.83
CA ASN A 260 15.68 -17.22 8.54
C ASN A 260 15.73 -18.73 8.37
N ASP A 261 14.61 -19.37 8.07
CA ASP A 261 14.63 -20.77 7.62
C ASP A 261 15.28 -20.89 6.22
N GLY A 262 15.45 -19.74 5.51
CA GLY A 262 15.97 -19.70 4.16
C GLY A 262 17.50 -19.79 4.03
N VAL A 263 18.28 -19.50 5.07
CA VAL A 263 19.76 -19.59 4.98
C VAL A 263 20.24 -21.04 5.17
N GLU A 264 19.49 -21.83 5.92
CA GLU A 264 19.79 -23.27 6.05
C GLU A 264 19.33 -24.04 4.80
N THR A 265 18.20 -23.64 4.19
CA THR A 265 17.73 -24.27 2.95
C THR A 265 18.64 -23.95 1.76
N GLU A 266 19.12 -22.69 1.61
CA GLU A 266 20.06 -22.33 0.53
C GLU A 266 21.44 -22.95 0.72
N LYS A 267 21.88 -23.20 1.98
CA LYS A 267 23.09 -23.94 2.29
C LYS A 267 22.90 -25.47 2.23
N ALA A 268 21.70 -25.95 2.54
CA ALA A 268 21.34 -27.36 2.40
C ALA A 268 21.12 -27.71 0.93
N GLU A 269 20.43 -26.88 0.15
CA GLU A 269 20.25 -27.08 -1.30
C GLU A 269 21.57 -26.94 -2.10
N ARG A 270 22.55 -26.18 -1.60
CA ARG A 270 23.92 -26.19 -2.19
C ARG A 270 24.81 -27.34 -1.71
N LYS A 271 24.43 -28.04 -0.64
CA LYS A 271 25.29 -29.12 -0.09
C LYS A 271 24.88 -30.52 -0.51
N GLU A 272 23.66 -30.70 -1.03
CA GLU A 272 23.18 -32.03 -1.45
C GLU A 272 22.38 -31.91 -2.76
N ILE A 273 23.10 -31.79 -3.87
CA ILE A 273 22.70 -32.48 -5.09
C ILE A 273 23.36 -33.83 -5.01
N PRO A 274 22.66 -34.91 -4.59
CA PRO A 274 23.20 -36.25 -4.73
C PRO A 274 23.28 -36.53 -6.22
N GLU A 275 24.44 -36.90 -6.70
CA GLU A 275 24.68 -37.36 -8.07
C GLU A 275 23.86 -38.60 -8.43
N THR A 276 22.94 -39.05 -7.61
CA THR A 276 22.15 -40.27 -7.77
C THR A 276 20.70 -40.11 -7.38
N ALA A 277 19.99 -39.19 -8.04
CA ALA A 277 18.52 -39.26 -8.15
C ALA A 277 18.15 -39.11 -9.61
N VAL A 278 18.58 -40.05 -10.44
CA VAL A 278 17.99 -40.30 -11.75
C VAL A 278 16.71 -41.08 -11.52
N ALA A 279 15.67 -40.37 -11.15
CA ALA A 279 14.31 -40.87 -11.21
C ALA A 279 13.57 -40.03 -12.26
N ASN A 280 13.39 -40.56 -13.45
CA ASN A 280 12.48 -40.15 -14.53
C ASN A 280 12.28 -38.64 -14.79
N ASN A 281 13.32 -37.82 -14.59
CA ASN A 281 13.21 -36.39 -14.79
C ASN A 281 13.67 -36.03 -16.20
N GLY A 282 12.75 -35.53 -17.01
CA GLY A 282 13.05 -34.96 -18.29
C GLY A 282 14.10 -33.84 -18.18
N ILE A 283 14.84 -33.60 -19.24
CA ILE A 283 15.84 -32.52 -19.31
C ILE A 283 15.11 -31.20 -19.49
N VAL A 284 15.23 -30.30 -18.52
CA VAL A 284 14.69 -28.92 -18.64
C VAL A 284 15.87 -27.97 -18.84
N ILE A 285 15.85 -27.21 -19.93
CA ILE A 285 16.89 -26.26 -20.29
C ILE A 285 16.27 -24.86 -20.32
N THR A 286 16.70 -23.99 -19.42
CA THR A 286 16.29 -22.58 -19.42
C THR A 286 17.32 -21.70 -20.13
N ILE A 287 16.87 -20.79 -21.00
CA ILE A 287 17.73 -19.85 -21.71
C ILE A 287 17.29 -18.43 -21.37
N ALA A 288 18.02 -17.79 -20.48
CA ALA A 288 17.87 -16.36 -20.23
C ALA A 288 18.33 -15.54 -21.46
N ARG A 289 17.60 -14.48 -21.81
CA ARG A 289 17.95 -13.67 -22.98
C ARG A 289 17.66 -12.18 -22.78
N GLU A 290 18.50 -11.35 -23.39
CA GLU A 290 18.20 -9.95 -23.66
C GLU A 290 17.57 -9.79 -25.06
N TYR A 291 16.89 -8.68 -25.29
CA TYR A 291 16.28 -8.39 -26.57
C TYR A 291 17.36 -8.30 -27.66
N GLY A 292 17.21 -9.05 -28.74
CA GLY A 292 18.18 -9.08 -29.85
C GLY A 292 19.40 -10.00 -29.67
N SER A 293 19.54 -10.71 -28.53
CA SER A 293 20.71 -11.57 -28.22
C SER A 293 20.75 -12.91 -29.02
N GLY A 294 19.73 -13.24 -29.82
CA GLY A 294 19.68 -14.50 -30.56
C GLY A 294 19.28 -15.72 -29.70
N GLY A 295 18.96 -15.54 -28.39
CA GLY A 295 18.64 -16.65 -27.48
C GLY A 295 17.50 -17.54 -27.97
N ARG A 296 16.53 -17.00 -28.71
CA ARG A 296 15.44 -17.78 -29.33
C ARG A 296 15.96 -18.74 -30.41
N TYR A 297 16.87 -18.27 -31.24
CA TYR A 297 17.47 -19.10 -32.29
C TYR A 297 18.31 -20.24 -31.68
N ILE A 298 19.06 -19.93 -30.63
CA ILE A 298 19.83 -20.92 -29.88
C ILE A 298 18.88 -21.95 -29.24
N GLY A 299 17.81 -21.49 -28.59
CA GLY A 299 16.79 -22.37 -28.00
C GLY A 299 16.17 -23.33 -29.00
N LYS A 300 15.88 -22.84 -30.21
CA LYS A 300 15.35 -23.66 -31.28
C LYS A 300 16.34 -24.75 -31.71
N LEU A 301 17.60 -24.38 -31.91
CA LEU A 301 18.65 -25.34 -32.27
C LEU A 301 18.89 -26.41 -31.19
N VAL A 302 18.83 -26.02 -29.93
CA VAL A 302 19.02 -26.94 -28.79
C VAL A 302 17.82 -27.90 -28.72
N ALA A 303 16.60 -27.41 -28.86
CA ALA A 303 15.38 -28.21 -28.85
C ALA A 303 15.38 -29.23 -30.01
N GLU A 304 15.75 -28.80 -31.22
CA GLU A 304 15.85 -29.67 -32.40
C GLU A 304 16.93 -30.74 -32.23
N LYS A 305 18.11 -30.39 -31.68
CA LYS A 305 19.20 -31.37 -31.47
C LYS A 305 18.87 -32.42 -30.41
N LEU A 306 18.12 -32.02 -29.38
CA LEU A 306 17.76 -32.91 -28.27
C LEU A 306 16.44 -33.64 -28.50
N GLY A 307 15.67 -33.27 -29.53
CA GLY A 307 14.35 -33.86 -29.82
C GLY A 307 13.31 -33.51 -28.75
N ILE A 308 13.45 -32.36 -28.05
CA ILE A 308 12.58 -31.92 -26.97
C ILE A 308 11.79 -30.68 -27.38
N LYS A 309 10.69 -30.39 -26.65
CA LYS A 309 9.81 -29.26 -26.98
C LYS A 309 10.43 -27.92 -26.65
N LEU A 310 10.16 -26.92 -27.49
CA LEU A 310 10.52 -25.53 -27.25
C LEU A 310 9.32 -24.73 -26.75
N TYR A 311 9.45 -24.08 -25.61
CA TYR A 311 8.48 -23.15 -25.05
C TYR A 311 9.04 -21.73 -25.11
N ASP A 312 8.37 -20.85 -25.89
CA ASP A 312 8.68 -19.41 -26.01
C ASP A 312 7.33 -18.65 -26.05
N LYS A 313 6.79 -18.36 -27.23
CA LYS A 313 5.50 -17.66 -27.36
C LYS A 313 4.29 -18.52 -26.97
N ASN A 314 4.41 -19.81 -27.05
CA ASN A 314 3.34 -20.76 -26.73
C ASN A 314 2.96 -20.76 -25.24
N ILE A 315 3.83 -20.26 -24.37
CA ILE A 315 3.51 -20.05 -22.94
C ILE A 315 2.39 -19.02 -22.81
N ILE A 316 2.42 -17.93 -23.60
CA ILE A 316 1.33 -16.92 -23.60
C ILE A 316 -0.01 -17.54 -23.98
N GLU A 317 0.00 -18.47 -24.94
CA GLU A 317 -1.23 -19.16 -25.39
C GLU A 317 -1.81 -20.03 -24.29
N LYS A 318 -0.95 -20.84 -23.67
CA LYS A 318 -1.35 -21.68 -22.53
C LYS A 318 -1.80 -20.86 -21.32
N MET A 319 -1.11 -19.79 -20.99
CA MET A 319 -1.54 -18.87 -19.94
C MET A 319 -2.90 -18.25 -20.25
N SER A 320 -3.13 -17.84 -21.50
CA SER A 320 -4.41 -17.27 -21.92
C SER A 320 -5.55 -18.28 -21.79
N GLU A 321 -5.30 -19.55 -22.07
CA GLU A 321 -6.27 -20.63 -21.93
C GLU A 321 -6.59 -20.96 -20.46
N GLU A 322 -5.58 -21.00 -19.61
CA GLU A 322 -5.73 -21.34 -18.18
C GLU A 322 -6.29 -20.20 -17.34
N THR A 323 -5.89 -18.95 -17.64
CA THR A 323 -6.25 -17.76 -16.83
C THR A 323 -7.47 -17.02 -17.36
N GLY A 324 -7.87 -17.27 -18.62
CA GLY A 324 -8.92 -16.49 -19.30
C GLY A 324 -8.52 -15.07 -19.67
N LEU A 325 -7.24 -14.71 -19.53
CA LEU A 325 -6.70 -13.40 -19.87
C LEU A 325 -6.40 -13.30 -21.37
N SER A 326 -6.56 -12.12 -21.97
CA SER A 326 -6.25 -11.94 -23.40
C SER A 326 -4.75 -12.03 -23.66
N LYS A 327 -4.36 -12.65 -24.80
CA LYS A 327 -2.95 -12.78 -25.23
C LYS A 327 -2.23 -11.42 -25.34
N GLU A 328 -2.95 -10.38 -25.72
CA GLU A 328 -2.43 -9.01 -25.82
C GLU A 328 -2.12 -8.43 -24.44
N TYR A 329 -2.97 -8.69 -23.46
CA TYR A 329 -2.76 -8.24 -22.09
C TYR A 329 -1.53 -8.89 -21.45
N ILE A 330 -1.39 -10.19 -21.58
CA ILE A 330 -0.23 -10.95 -21.08
C ILE A 330 1.06 -10.39 -21.71
N LYS A 331 1.06 -10.19 -23.02
CA LYS A 331 2.21 -9.68 -23.78
C LYS A 331 2.58 -8.22 -23.44
N ASP A 332 1.60 -7.35 -23.25
CA ASP A 332 1.82 -5.93 -22.92
C ASP A 332 2.34 -5.73 -21.47
N ASN A 333 1.97 -6.62 -20.56
CA ASN A 333 2.38 -6.55 -19.15
C ASN A 333 3.69 -7.26 -18.84
N GLU A 334 4.19 -8.13 -19.73
CA GLU A 334 5.52 -8.71 -19.62
C GLU A 334 6.66 -7.68 -19.71
N GLN A 335 6.48 -6.60 -20.46
CA GLN A 335 7.56 -5.66 -20.83
C GLN A 335 7.44 -4.25 -20.28
N LYS A 336 6.31 -3.87 -19.68
CA LYS A 336 6.09 -2.49 -19.21
C LYS A 336 6.04 -2.40 -17.69
N ARG A 337 7.17 -2.23 -17.05
CA ARG A 337 7.26 -1.58 -15.74
C ARG A 337 7.31 -0.06 -15.97
N THR A 338 6.18 0.59 -16.01
CA THR A 338 6.13 2.05 -16.01
C THR A 338 5.94 2.54 -14.57
N VAL A 339 6.78 3.48 -14.13
CA VAL A 339 6.71 4.14 -12.81
C VAL A 339 5.31 4.69 -12.51
N PHE A 340 4.51 4.95 -13.55
CA PHE A 340 3.15 5.48 -13.46
C PHE A 340 2.10 4.45 -12.98
N ASP A 341 2.30 3.16 -13.23
CA ASP A 341 1.38 2.10 -12.79
C ASP A 341 1.50 1.84 -11.28
N SER A 342 2.67 2.10 -10.69
CA SER A 342 2.87 2.04 -9.25
C SER A 342 2.10 3.13 -8.48
N PHE A 343 1.83 4.27 -9.11
CA PHE A 343 1.12 5.39 -8.47
C PHE A 343 -0.40 5.16 -8.40
N ASN A 344 -0.97 4.46 -9.37
CA ASN A 344 -2.43 4.26 -9.45
C ASN A 344 -2.93 3.09 -8.60
N ASN A 345 -2.08 2.11 -8.27
CA ASN A 345 -2.44 0.93 -7.49
C ASN A 345 -2.16 1.05 -5.98
N GLY A 346 -1.56 2.15 -5.52
CA GLY A 346 -1.19 2.36 -4.11
C GLY A 346 -2.37 2.51 -3.13
N TYR A 347 -3.60 2.63 -3.61
CA TYR A 347 -4.78 2.81 -2.76
C TYR A 347 -5.62 1.54 -2.55
N TYR A 348 -5.39 0.50 -3.36
CA TYR A 348 -6.14 -0.76 -3.25
C TYR A 348 -5.15 -1.91 -3.12
N ALA A 349 -5.03 -2.44 -1.90
CA ALA A 349 -4.23 -3.61 -1.57
C ALA A 349 -4.82 -4.88 -2.21
N GLY A 350 -4.44 -5.12 -3.47
CA GLY A 350 -4.51 -6.39 -4.15
C GLY A 350 -3.13 -6.65 -4.75
N LEU A 351 -2.73 -7.91 -4.87
CA LEU A 351 -1.57 -8.31 -5.66
C LEU A 351 -1.65 -7.59 -7.00
N ASN A 352 -0.56 -6.93 -7.40
CA ASN A 352 -0.52 -6.24 -8.69
C ASN A 352 -0.79 -7.28 -9.78
N ASN A 353 -1.64 -6.98 -10.75
CA ASN A 353 -1.96 -7.92 -11.85
C ASN A 353 -0.72 -8.50 -12.53
N SER A 354 0.41 -7.78 -12.50
CA SER A 354 1.71 -8.27 -12.98
C SER A 354 2.35 -9.31 -12.05
N ASP A 355 2.12 -9.24 -10.74
CA ASP A 355 2.66 -10.20 -9.78
C ASP A 355 1.83 -11.48 -9.79
N GLU A 356 0.52 -11.37 -9.95
CA GLU A 356 -0.36 -12.52 -10.14
C GLU A 356 -0.08 -13.24 -11.46
N LEU A 357 0.14 -12.49 -12.53
CA LEU A 357 0.60 -13.02 -13.81
C LEU A 357 1.94 -13.75 -13.70
N PHE A 358 2.91 -13.17 -12.98
CA PHE A 358 4.20 -13.80 -12.76
C PHE A 358 4.09 -15.09 -11.93
N ILE A 359 3.25 -15.11 -10.90
CA ILE A 359 2.99 -16.32 -10.10
C ILE A 359 2.35 -17.41 -10.95
N GLN A 360 1.36 -17.07 -11.78
CA GLN A 360 0.70 -18.02 -12.68
C GLN A 360 1.66 -18.52 -13.76
N GLU A 361 2.48 -17.64 -14.33
CA GLU A 361 3.53 -18.01 -15.29
C GLU A 361 4.57 -18.95 -14.65
N SER A 362 4.98 -18.65 -13.42
CA SER A 362 5.91 -19.48 -12.65
C SER A 362 5.34 -20.87 -12.39
N ASN A 363 4.07 -20.95 -11.99
CA ASN A 363 3.41 -22.24 -11.77
C ASN A 363 3.27 -23.05 -13.06
N LEU A 364 2.87 -22.39 -14.15
CA LEU A 364 2.77 -23.05 -15.46
C LEU A 364 4.13 -23.56 -15.96
N ILE A 365 5.21 -22.77 -15.77
CA ILE A 365 6.58 -23.18 -16.14
C ILE A 365 7.01 -24.40 -15.33
N LYS A 366 6.73 -24.45 -14.02
CA LYS A 366 7.01 -25.61 -13.17
C LYS A 366 6.23 -26.85 -13.61
N ASP A 367 4.93 -26.68 -13.87
CA ASP A 367 4.07 -27.76 -14.35
C ASP A 367 4.53 -28.33 -15.70
N LEU A 368 5.06 -27.48 -16.59
CA LEU A 368 5.63 -27.93 -17.87
C LEU A 368 6.95 -28.67 -17.68
N ALA A 369 7.79 -28.17 -16.78
CA ALA A 369 9.07 -28.77 -16.44
C ALA A 369 8.91 -30.15 -15.78
N ASP A 370 7.88 -30.33 -14.97
CA ASP A 370 7.58 -31.60 -14.30
C ASP A 370 6.96 -32.64 -15.26
N LYS A 371 6.28 -32.21 -16.31
CA LYS A 371 5.55 -33.12 -17.23
C LYS A 371 6.41 -33.67 -18.36
N GLU A 372 7.36 -32.86 -18.88
CA GLU A 372 8.11 -33.28 -20.07
C GLU A 372 9.48 -32.58 -20.20
N SER A 373 10.41 -33.20 -20.93
CA SER A 373 11.67 -32.54 -21.29
C SER A 373 11.42 -31.37 -22.22
N CYS A 374 11.96 -30.20 -21.88
CA CYS A 374 11.69 -28.98 -22.65
C CYS A 374 12.82 -27.96 -22.60
N VAL A 375 12.82 -27.06 -23.60
CA VAL A 375 13.63 -25.84 -23.61
C VAL A 375 12.70 -24.64 -23.38
N ILE A 376 12.98 -23.83 -22.40
CA ILE A 376 12.20 -22.62 -22.07
C ILE A 376 13.07 -21.39 -22.32
N VAL A 377 12.59 -20.45 -23.15
CA VAL A 377 13.35 -19.28 -23.57
C VAL A 377 12.77 -18.00 -22.98
N GLY A 378 13.57 -17.32 -22.15
CA GLY A 378 13.20 -16.07 -21.45
C GLY A 378 12.29 -16.32 -20.27
N ARG A 379 11.48 -15.30 -19.90
CA ARG A 379 10.41 -15.35 -18.86
C ARG A 379 10.90 -15.63 -17.45
N CYS A 380 12.14 -15.22 -17.18
CA CYS A 380 12.78 -15.48 -15.89
C CYS A 380 12.75 -16.96 -15.48
N ALA A 381 12.65 -17.88 -16.44
CA ALA A 381 12.61 -19.32 -16.17
C ALA A 381 13.89 -19.84 -15.48
N ASP A 382 14.96 -19.08 -15.55
CA ASP A 382 16.22 -19.29 -14.82
C ASP A 382 16.12 -18.98 -13.31
N PHE A 383 15.03 -18.31 -12.87
CA PHE A 383 14.75 -17.98 -11.48
C PHE A 383 13.58 -18.79 -10.88
N ILE A 384 12.87 -19.54 -11.70
CA ILE A 384 11.70 -20.32 -11.34
C ILE A 384 12.10 -21.75 -11.00
#